data_01881f7d9041797c07133428cf7780c4
#
_entry.id   01881f7d9041797c07133428cf7780c4
#
_cell.length_a   1.000
_cell.length_b   1.000
_cell.length_c   1.000
_cell.angle_alpha   90.00
_cell.angle_beta   90.00
_cell.angle_gamma   90.00
#
_symmetry.space_group_name_H-M   'P 1'
#
loop_
_entity.id
_entity.type
_entity.pdbx_description
1 polymer ?
#
loop_
_entity_poly.entity_id
_entity_poly.type
_entity_poly.pdbx_seq_one_letter_code
_entity_poly.pdbx_strand_id
1 'polypeptide(L)'
;MKARFRLFLLLSVCLAMLVSGCSLLEKQRLPFQRQDEVTMWVNSIAGLPGVEQGRRAEIVWKNPSSSQALKLRALSIAASRPGKQGYPARKELASLYASATADQRSTWETMYWADLDAMDSDSLRKLASSVSADQEKSFPWNLVMLKAARRGLVSDPSAVLSRLSNPMLYASPSLLGLGQAPEVSQSGPVSVALVIPQTGSASALGRQVAAGAQAAVDDLRLSGKNVDLRIIDTGLTGWQQAVQSLPPQFVMVGGPLIPGRYKAVKAAASGRALFSFTASLPSGDEGVRAWRFFASPEDQIKALLDGASSLGITSFGVFSPGDSYSKRMGGLFMQEAAARGYSVTSGSYTAGQMNAWPKEAGAFVKTQVGSQRGSIPVATADFQAIFLPDSWKNMDMLVSSLHYSGAQNRLMMGTSIWEQSLGPTSRNNAATFALTIFPGVWNDRLSGPGVSAFRNAMAAKNQRTDDWSALGFDFVRFAAALNLQPGWTPAQLNRALASAPSLDWASAPMRWDASGKASRQLFLFQPASTGHIPADMQTIRDRLASGDLSVSEPAAPAAPQRPVSFDQLVDSLSK
;
A
#
# COMPACT_ATOMS: atom_id res chain seq x y z
N MET A 1 73.35 28.67 11.67
CA MET A 1 72.54 27.46 11.47
C MET A 1 71.06 27.60 11.88
N LYS A 2 70.67 28.39 12.85
CA LYS A 2 69.25 28.55 13.30
C LYS A 2 68.34 29.33 12.35
N ALA A 3 68.84 30.24 11.51
CA ALA A 3 68.00 31.02 10.62
C ALA A 3 67.61 30.24 9.33
N ARG A 4 68.42 29.33 8.83
CA ARG A 4 68.10 28.52 7.65
C ARG A 4 67.08 27.42 7.93
N PHE A 5 67.01 26.93 9.19
CA PHE A 5 66.04 25.91 9.59
C PHE A 5 64.61 26.50 9.72
N ARG A 6 64.45 27.75 10.17
CA ARG A 6 63.19 28.42 10.25
C ARG A 6 62.57 28.78 8.89
N LEU A 7 63.45 29.11 7.90
CA LEU A 7 63.00 29.39 6.54
C LEU A 7 62.51 28.13 5.83
N PHE A 8 63.14 26.97 6.09
CA PHE A 8 62.74 25.69 5.52
C PHE A 8 61.43 25.18 6.12
N LEU A 9 61.16 25.40 7.42
CA LEU A 9 59.92 25.05 8.09
C LEU A 9 58.74 25.90 7.62
N LEU A 10 58.98 27.22 7.37
CA LEU A 10 57.93 28.12 6.83
C LEU A 10 57.59 27.79 5.36
N LEU A 11 58.59 27.44 4.54
CA LEU A 11 58.33 27.01 3.18
C LEU A 11 57.58 25.65 3.11
N SER A 12 57.88 24.71 4.00
CA SER A 12 57.14 23.44 4.08
C SER A 12 55.69 23.62 4.49
N VAL A 13 55.39 24.53 5.45
CA VAL A 13 54.02 24.83 5.89
C VAL A 13 53.21 25.54 4.80
N CYS A 14 53.82 26.48 4.07
CA CYS A 14 53.18 27.14 2.92
C CYS A 14 52.93 26.18 1.75
N LEU A 15 53.83 25.22 1.50
CA LEU A 15 53.65 24.22 0.45
C LEU A 15 52.55 23.20 0.85
N ALA A 16 52.46 22.82 2.14
CA ALA A 16 51.42 21.96 2.64
C ALA A 16 50.03 22.63 2.60
N MET A 17 49.93 23.94 2.85
CA MET A 17 48.67 24.70 2.70
C MET A 17 48.24 24.88 1.24
N LEU A 18 49.16 24.99 0.29
CA LEU A 18 48.83 25.06 -1.13
C LEU A 18 48.33 23.72 -1.70
N VAL A 19 48.86 22.59 -1.23
CA VAL A 19 48.41 21.26 -1.67
C VAL A 19 47.06 20.88 -0.99
N SER A 20 46.84 21.30 0.26
CA SER A 20 45.56 21.07 0.96
C SER A 20 44.44 22.01 0.45
N GLY A 21 44.77 23.20 -0.07
CA GLY A 21 43.81 24.12 -0.66
C GLY A 21 43.23 23.64 -1.99
N CYS A 22 44.02 22.97 -2.81
CA CYS A 22 43.53 22.43 -4.08
C CYS A 22 42.59 21.22 -3.91
N SER A 23 42.78 20.37 -2.89
CA SER A 23 41.90 19.22 -2.64
C SER A 23 40.57 19.61 -2.00
N LEU A 24 40.51 20.74 -1.28
CA LEU A 24 39.27 21.29 -0.74
C LEU A 24 38.43 22.01 -1.79
N LEU A 25 39.05 22.61 -2.80
CA LEU A 25 38.36 23.24 -3.93
C LEU A 25 37.77 22.20 -4.91
N GLU A 26 38.34 21.02 -5.00
CA GLU A 26 37.83 19.95 -5.88
C GLU A 26 36.64 19.20 -5.26
N LYS A 27 36.50 19.20 -3.93
CA LYS A 27 35.34 18.62 -3.22
C LYS A 27 34.14 19.57 -3.04
N GLN A 28 34.29 20.84 -3.35
CA GLN A 28 33.22 21.86 -3.38
C GLN A 28 32.82 22.27 -4.80
N ARG A 29 32.99 21.42 -5.79
CA ARG A 29 32.24 21.56 -7.04
C ARG A 29 30.82 21.16 -6.81
N LEU A 30 30.07 22.11 -6.28
CA LEU A 30 28.69 22.15 -5.89
C LEU A 30 27.72 21.84 -7.04
N PRO A 31 26.48 21.42 -6.73
CA PRO A 31 25.38 21.24 -7.68
C PRO A 31 25.06 22.48 -8.53
N PHE A 32 25.63 23.65 -8.23
CA PHE A 32 25.49 24.91 -8.96
C PHE A 32 26.02 24.86 -10.40
N GLN A 33 27.06 24.08 -10.71
CA GLN A 33 27.58 23.98 -12.09
C GLN A 33 26.69 23.13 -13.01
N ARG A 34 25.86 22.22 -12.47
CA ARG A 34 24.90 21.45 -13.28
C ARG A 34 23.65 22.24 -13.65
N GLN A 35 23.23 23.19 -12.81
CA GLN A 35 22.16 24.13 -13.14
C GLN A 35 22.59 25.11 -14.23
N ASP A 36 23.82 25.50 -14.22
CA ASP A 36 24.44 26.40 -15.23
C ASP A 36 24.46 25.76 -16.64
N GLU A 37 24.80 24.47 -16.75
CA GLU A 37 24.81 23.74 -18.03
C GLU A 37 23.43 23.74 -18.71
N VAL A 38 22.37 23.43 -17.94
CA VAL A 38 21.00 23.41 -18.46
C VAL A 38 20.55 24.81 -18.86
N THR A 39 20.80 25.79 -18.01
CA THR A 39 20.44 27.19 -18.27
C THR A 39 21.18 27.76 -19.49
N MET A 40 22.48 27.53 -19.60
CA MET A 40 23.27 27.96 -20.75
C MET A 40 22.77 27.31 -22.05
N TRP A 41 22.49 26.02 -22.01
CA TRP A 41 21.98 25.33 -23.18
C TRP A 41 20.59 25.87 -23.60
N VAL A 42 19.65 26.03 -22.66
CA VAL A 42 18.29 26.58 -22.93
C VAL A 42 18.42 27.97 -23.56
N ASN A 43 19.29 28.85 -23.01
CA ASN A 43 19.51 30.19 -23.53
C ASN A 43 20.09 30.14 -24.95
N SER A 44 20.94 29.15 -25.27
CA SER A 44 21.53 29.01 -26.62
C SER A 44 20.51 28.66 -27.71
N ILE A 45 19.33 28.12 -27.33
CA ILE A 45 18.27 27.76 -28.29
C ILE A 45 17.05 28.67 -28.21
N ALA A 46 16.93 29.53 -27.20
CA ALA A 46 15.74 30.33 -26.92
C ALA A 46 15.31 31.25 -28.10
N GLY A 47 16.28 31.80 -28.84
CA GLY A 47 16.03 32.66 -29.99
C GLY A 47 15.76 31.92 -31.31
N LEU A 48 15.78 30.59 -31.33
CA LEU A 48 15.60 29.80 -32.55
C LEU A 48 14.12 29.57 -32.85
N PRO A 49 13.74 29.39 -34.15
CA PRO A 49 12.38 28.92 -34.50
C PRO A 49 12.04 27.61 -33.77
N GLY A 50 10.77 27.43 -33.37
CA GLY A 50 10.32 26.30 -32.59
C GLY A 50 10.69 24.93 -33.15
N VAL A 51 10.66 24.75 -34.50
CA VAL A 51 11.08 23.52 -35.18
C VAL A 51 12.57 23.23 -34.93
N GLU A 52 13.43 24.25 -35.02
CA GLU A 52 14.87 24.10 -34.80
C GLU A 52 15.21 23.87 -33.33
N GLN A 53 14.49 24.51 -32.39
CA GLN A 53 14.59 24.18 -30.96
C GLN A 53 14.30 22.70 -30.70
N GLY A 54 13.22 22.17 -31.30
CA GLY A 54 12.83 20.75 -31.17
C GLY A 54 13.91 19.81 -31.75
N ARG A 55 14.47 20.14 -32.89
CA ARG A 55 15.55 19.35 -33.51
C ARG A 55 16.82 19.31 -32.66
N ARG A 56 17.23 20.44 -32.11
CA ARG A 56 18.39 20.51 -31.19
C ARG A 56 18.10 19.77 -29.86
N ALA A 57 16.90 19.89 -29.37
CA ALA A 57 16.49 19.15 -28.18
C ALA A 57 16.53 17.64 -28.43
N GLU A 58 16.10 17.18 -29.61
CA GLU A 58 16.17 15.76 -29.97
C GLU A 58 17.58 15.20 -29.97
N ILE A 59 18.55 15.96 -30.51
CA ILE A 59 19.98 15.59 -30.49
C ILE A 59 20.46 15.43 -29.05
N VAL A 60 20.11 16.35 -28.16
CA VAL A 60 20.60 16.38 -26.78
C VAL A 60 20.02 15.25 -25.93
N TRP A 61 18.70 15.02 -25.97
CA TRP A 61 18.12 13.97 -25.13
C TRP A 61 18.47 12.56 -25.61
N LYS A 62 18.73 12.37 -26.91
CA LYS A 62 19.21 11.10 -27.46
C LYS A 62 20.71 10.86 -27.25
N ASN A 63 21.47 11.86 -26.87
CA ASN A 63 22.92 11.73 -26.67
C ASN A 63 23.21 11.03 -25.33
N PRO A 64 23.87 9.84 -25.34
CA PRO A 64 24.22 9.12 -24.10
C PRO A 64 25.08 9.94 -23.15
N SER A 65 25.93 10.83 -23.66
CA SER A 65 26.89 11.63 -22.89
C SER A 65 26.31 12.89 -22.25
N SER A 66 25.05 13.27 -22.54
CA SER A 66 24.40 14.40 -21.88
C SER A 66 24.05 14.06 -20.42
N SER A 67 24.16 15.05 -19.54
CA SER A 67 23.75 14.90 -18.14
C SER A 67 22.23 14.56 -18.04
N GLN A 68 21.83 13.86 -17.00
CA GLN A 68 20.41 13.48 -16.82
C GLN A 68 19.49 14.71 -16.75
N ALA A 69 19.91 15.79 -16.08
CA ALA A 69 19.16 17.03 -16.00
C ALA A 69 18.98 17.68 -17.38
N LEU A 70 20.05 17.71 -18.19
CA LEU A 70 20.03 18.26 -19.55
C LEU A 70 19.15 17.39 -20.47
N LYS A 71 19.25 16.07 -20.38
CA LYS A 71 18.38 15.15 -21.13
C LYS A 71 16.90 15.37 -20.83
N LEU A 72 16.51 15.47 -19.56
CA LEU A 72 15.13 15.71 -19.16
C LEU A 72 14.61 17.05 -19.67
N ARG A 73 15.40 18.13 -19.58
CA ARG A 73 15.02 19.44 -20.09
C ARG A 73 14.86 19.44 -21.61
N ALA A 74 15.78 18.82 -22.32
CA ALA A 74 15.71 18.66 -23.77
C ALA A 74 14.51 17.79 -24.19
N LEU A 75 14.23 16.72 -23.44
CA LEU A 75 13.06 15.85 -23.67
C LEU A 75 11.74 16.62 -23.52
N SER A 76 11.61 17.48 -22.49
CA SER A 76 10.43 18.33 -22.29
C SER A 76 10.21 19.28 -23.47
N ILE A 77 11.27 19.98 -23.92
CA ILE A 77 11.20 20.87 -25.07
C ILE A 77 10.84 20.12 -26.36
N ALA A 78 11.41 18.94 -26.59
CA ALA A 78 11.06 18.10 -27.73
C ALA A 78 9.62 17.62 -27.65
N ALA A 79 9.14 17.20 -26.48
CA ALA A 79 7.79 16.70 -26.25
C ALA A 79 6.71 17.76 -26.46
N SER A 80 7.00 19.03 -26.24
CA SER A 80 6.08 20.15 -26.48
C SER A 80 5.88 20.48 -27.97
N ARG A 81 6.61 19.84 -28.90
CA ARG A 81 6.46 20.10 -30.34
C ARG A 81 5.29 19.33 -30.94
N PRO A 82 4.47 19.97 -31.81
CA PRO A 82 3.34 19.32 -32.47
C PRO A 82 3.81 18.31 -33.54
N GLY A 83 2.93 17.36 -33.87
CA GLY A 83 3.13 16.39 -34.96
C GLY A 83 4.11 15.27 -34.66
N LYS A 84 4.63 14.65 -35.74
CA LYS A 84 5.46 13.43 -35.70
C LYS A 84 6.80 13.63 -34.98
N GLN A 85 7.34 14.85 -34.96
CA GLN A 85 8.65 15.13 -34.33
C GLN A 85 8.59 15.08 -32.79
N GLY A 86 7.50 15.55 -32.17
CA GLY A 86 7.36 15.52 -30.70
C GLY A 86 6.81 14.21 -30.15
N TYR A 87 6.25 13.34 -30.97
CA TYR A 87 5.60 12.11 -30.51
C TYR A 87 6.54 11.11 -29.82
N PRO A 88 7.74 10.80 -30.34
CA PRO A 88 8.69 9.94 -29.63
C PRO A 88 9.11 10.50 -28.27
N ALA A 89 9.34 11.82 -28.20
CA ALA A 89 9.70 12.48 -26.95
C ALA A 89 8.55 12.41 -25.92
N ARG A 90 7.29 12.56 -26.35
CA ARG A 90 6.13 12.39 -25.44
C ARG A 90 6.01 10.96 -24.91
N LYS A 91 6.24 9.95 -25.74
CA LYS A 91 6.24 8.55 -25.29
C LYS A 91 7.34 8.27 -24.28
N GLU A 92 8.54 8.76 -24.54
CA GLU A 92 9.67 8.60 -23.62
C GLU A 92 9.41 9.32 -22.28
N LEU A 93 8.89 10.55 -22.34
CA LEU A 93 8.54 11.31 -21.14
C LEU A 93 7.43 10.61 -20.33
N ALA A 94 6.43 10.02 -20.98
CA ALA A 94 5.39 9.22 -20.33
C ALA A 94 5.95 7.96 -19.65
N SER A 95 6.87 7.27 -20.32
CA SER A 95 7.54 6.07 -19.78
C SER A 95 8.34 6.40 -18.52
N LEU A 96 9.13 7.46 -18.57
CA LEU A 96 9.91 7.96 -17.42
C LEU A 96 8.99 8.39 -16.28
N TYR A 97 7.90 9.10 -16.58
CA TYR A 97 6.91 9.56 -15.60
C TYR A 97 6.25 8.39 -14.85
N ALA A 98 5.97 7.28 -15.50
CA ALA A 98 5.37 6.11 -14.89
C ALA A 98 6.24 5.52 -13.77
N SER A 99 7.56 5.55 -13.92
CA SER A 99 8.53 5.04 -12.95
C SER A 99 9.08 6.10 -11.97
N ALA A 100 8.65 7.38 -12.11
CA ALA A 100 9.17 8.49 -11.34
C ALA A 100 8.57 8.59 -9.93
N THR A 101 9.32 9.16 -8.99
CA THR A 101 8.81 9.55 -7.66
C THR A 101 7.79 10.69 -7.77
N ALA A 102 7.00 10.93 -6.71
CA ALA A 102 6.01 12.01 -6.68
C ALA A 102 6.65 13.39 -6.93
N ASP A 103 7.80 13.66 -6.32
CA ASP A 103 8.52 14.91 -6.49
C ASP A 103 9.08 15.10 -7.92
N GLN A 104 9.57 14.01 -8.51
CA GLN A 104 10.01 14.02 -9.91
C GLN A 104 8.84 14.27 -10.85
N ARG A 105 7.69 13.64 -10.62
CA ARG A 105 6.46 13.86 -11.40
C ARG A 105 6.01 15.31 -11.30
N SER A 106 5.97 15.87 -10.09
CA SER A 106 5.64 17.28 -9.86
C SER A 106 6.58 18.23 -10.61
N THR A 107 7.90 17.99 -10.53
CA THR A 107 8.91 18.78 -11.25
C THR A 107 8.70 18.70 -12.76
N TRP A 108 8.40 17.52 -13.31
CA TRP A 108 8.22 17.33 -14.75
C TRP A 108 6.91 17.94 -15.24
N GLU A 109 5.84 17.86 -14.48
CA GLU A 109 4.59 18.56 -14.80
C GLU A 109 4.79 20.07 -14.84
N THR A 110 5.47 20.62 -13.83
CA THR A 110 5.81 22.06 -13.77
C THR A 110 6.61 22.50 -14.99
N MET A 111 7.65 21.76 -15.32
CA MET A 111 8.52 22.05 -16.46
C MET A 111 7.75 21.97 -17.79
N TYR A 112 6.98 20.91 -18.00
CA TYR A 112 6.23 20.71 -19.23
C TYR A 112 5.07 21.71 -19.38
N TRP A 113 4.41 22.06 -18.26
CA TRP A 113 3.37 23.08 -18.24
C TRP A 113 3.90 24.45 -18.65
N ALA A 114 5.08 24.83 -18.20
CA ALA A 114 5.75 26.06 -18.60
C ALA A 114 6.09 26.06 -20.11
N ASP A 115 6.55 24.93 -20.65
CA ASP A 115 6.80 24.80 -22.10
C ASP A 115 5.50 24.92 -22.92
N LEU A 116 4.37 24.42 -22.43
CA LEU A 116 3.06 24.59 -23.06
C LEU A 116 2.55 26.03 -22.93
N ASP A 117 2.88 26.74 -21.84
CA ASP A 117 2.54 28.16 -21.65
C ASP A 117 3.24 29.06 -22.67
N ALA A 118 4.48 28.78 -22.97
CA ALA A 118 5.27 29.52 -23.95
C ALA A 118 4.86 29.23 -25.41
N MET A 119 3.97 28.26 -25.63
CA MET A 119 3.56 27.84 -26.97
C MET A 119 2.48 28.78 -27.55
N ASP A 120 2.59 29.09 -28.84
CA ASP A 120 1.55 29.79 -29.57
C ASP A 120 0.25 28.95 -29.72
N SER A 121 -0.89 29.62 -29.94
CA SER A 121 -2.20 28.98 -29.99
C SER A 121 -2.33 27.96 -31.13
N ASP A 122 -1.73 28.21 -32.29
CA ASP A 122 -1.83 27.29 -33.43
C ASP A 122 -1.02 26.02 -33.24
N SER A 123 0.16 26.14 -32.68
CA SER A 123 0.99 24.99 -32.30
C SER A 123 0.31 24.15 -31.21
N LEU A 124 -0.27 24.80 -30.19
CA LEU A 124 -0.98 24.10 -29.14
C LEU A 124 -2.26 23.41 -29.64
N ARG A 125 -3.02 24.06 -30.57
CA ARG A 125 -4.20 23.44 -31.22
C ARG A 125 -3.80 22.20 -32.02
N LYS A 126 -2.73 22.28 -32.81
CA LYS A 126 -2.20 21.12 -33.57
C LYS A 126 -1.72 20.01 -32.65
N LEU A 127 -1.13 20.33 -31.52
CA LEU A 127 -0.69 19.36 -30.52
C LEU A 127 -1.91 18.68 -29.88
N ALA A 128 -2.91 19.43 -29.44
CA ALA A 128 -4.14 18.92 -28.84
C ALA A 128 -4.95 18.01 -29.80
N SER A 129 -5.03 18.38 -31.09
CA SER A 129 -5.73 17.56 -32.09
C SER A 129 -5.04 16.21 -32.38
N SER A 130 -3.81 16.03 -31.94
CA SER A 130 -3.07 14.77 -32.07
C SER A 130 -3.25 13.82 -30.88
N VAL A 131 -3.98 14.23 -29.83
CA VAL A 131 -4.21 13.44 -28.63
C VAL A 131 -5.39 12.51 -28.85
N SER A 132 -5.19 11.20 -28.64
CA SER A 132 -6.26 10.22 -28.73
C SER A 132 -7.02 10.10 -27.39
N ALA A 133 -8.27 9.63 -27.44
CA ALA A 133 -9.13 9.55 -26.26
C ALA A 133 -8.58 8.67 -25.14
N ASP A 134 -7.86 7.60 -25.47
CA ASP A 134 -7.19 6.70 -24.53
C ASP A 134 -5.99 7.36 -23.83
N GLN A 135 -5.36 8.35 -24.44
CA GLN A 135 -4.22 9.10 -23.91
C GLN A 135 -4.63 10.32 -23.09
N GLU A 136 -5.85 10.84 -23.27
CA GLU A 136 -6.30 12.12 -22.71
C GLU A 136 -6.06 12.28 -21.21
N LYS A 137 -6.14 11.20 -20.42
CA LYS A 137 -5.98 11.22 -18.96
C LYS A 137 -4.56 10.93 -18.48
N SER A 138 -3.64 10.60 -19.38
CA SER A 138 -2.27 10.23 -19.03
C SER A 138 -1.29 11.37 -19.33
N PHE A 139 -0.24 11.48 -18.50
CA PHE A 139 0.85 12.43 -18.72
C PHE A 139 1.69 12.02 -19.97
N PRO A 140 2.12 12.94 -20.82
CA PRO A 140 1.96 14.41 -20.76
C PRO A 140 0.70 14.92 -21.49
N TRP A 141 -0.12 14.07 -22.08
CA TRP A 141 -1.28 14.44 -22.92
C TRP A 141 -2.41 15.11 -22.14
N ASN A 142 -2.60 14.73 -20.86
CA ASN A 142 -3.56 15.39 -19.97
C ASN A 142 -3.25 16.90 -19.80
N LEU A 143 -1.97 17.27 -19.70
CA LEU A 143 -1.55 18.67 -19.61
C LEU A 143 -1.79 19.43 -20.91
N VAL A 144 -1.53 18.79 -22.06
CA VAL A 144 -1.81 19.35 -23.38
C VAL A 144 -3.30 19.68 -23.53
N MET A 145 -4.16 18.70 -23.25
CA MET A 145 -5.61 18.85 -23.38
C MET A 145 -6.16 19.88 -22.39
N LEU A 146 -5.71 19.85 -21.15
CA LEU A 146 -6.10 20.83 -20.12
C LEU A 146 -5.73 22.26 -20.55
N LYS A 147 -4.51 22.45 -21.05
CA LYS A 147 -4.03 23.78 -21.51
C LYS A 147 -4.79 24.26 -22.72
N ALA A 148 -5.00 23.39 -23.69
CA ALA A 148 -5.76 23.73 -24.90
C ALA A 148 -7.23 24.06 -24.59
N ALA A 149 -7.88 23.30 -23.69
CA ALA A 149 -9.25 23.58 -23.26
C ALA A 149 -9.36 24.93 -22.53
N ARG A 150 -8.42 25.27 -21.67
CA ARG A 150 -8.38 26.57 -20.97
C ARG A 150 -8.20 27.77 -21.91
N ARG A 151 -7.52 27.55 -23.03
CA ARG A 151 -7.37 28.58 -24.08
C ARG A 151 -8.49 28.55 -25.13
N GLY A 152 -9.50 27.70 -24.96
CA GLY A 152 -10.59 27.55 -25.92
C GLY A 152 -10.15 26.98 -27.28
N LEU A 153 -9.10 26.17 -27.33
CA LEU A 153 -8.50 25.67 -28.57
C LEU A 153 -8.96 24.25 -28.95
N VAL A 154 -9.94 23.69 -28.23
CA VAL A 154 -10.58 22.40 -28.50
C VAL A 154 -12.05 22.59 -28.83
N SER A 155 -12.70 21.64 -29.50
CA SER A 155 -14.09 21.74 -29.96
C SER A 155 -15.11 21.89 -28.83
N ASP A 156 -14.91 21.22 -27.70
CA ASP A 156 -15.74 21.33 -26.49
C ASP A 156 -14.85 21.50 -25.25
N PRO A 157 -14.48 22.75 -24.93
CA PRO A 157 -13.65 23.06 -23.77
C PRO A 157 -14.31 22.63 -22.45
N SER A 158 -15.63 22.76 -22.33
CA SER A 158 -16.34 22.45 -21.08
C SER A 158 -16.32 20.97 -20.77
N ALA A 159 -16.58 20.13 -21.77
CA ALA A 159 -16.50 18.67 -21.61
C ALA A 159 -15.07 18.18 -21.28
N VAL A 160 -14.04 18.75 -21.94
CA VAL A 160 -12.63 18.43 -21.66
C VAL A 160 -12.27 18.87 -20.24
N LEU A 161 -12.61 20.08 -19.83
CA LEU A 161 -12.34 20.59 -18.49
C LEU A 161 -13.04 19.73 -17.43
N SER A 162 -14.29 19.33 -17.64
CA SER A 162 -15.01 18.42 -16.72
C SER A 162 -14.27 17.10 -16.50
N ARG A 163 -13.76 16.48 -17.59
CA ARG A 163 -13.03 15.20 -17.51
C ARG A 163 -11.63 15.33 -16.89
N LEU A 164 -10.97 16.47 -17.07
CA LEU A 164 -9.58 16.71 -16.65
C LEU A 164 -9.46 17.59 -15.39
N SER A 165 -10.57 18.06 -14.81
CA SER A 165 -10.54 18.84 -13.55
C SER A 165 -10.34 17.99 -12.30
N ASN A 166 -10.22 16.68 -12.42
CA ASN A 166 -9.90 15.82 -11.29
C ASN A 166 -8.42 16.03 -10.87
N PRO A 167 -8.16 16.60 -9.68
CA PRO A 167 -6.79 16.84 -9.19
C PRO A 167 -5.93 15.58 -9.14
N MET A 168 -6.55 14.41 -9.02
CA MET A 168 -5.87 13.11 -8.94
C MET A 168 -5.14 12.69 -10.23
N LEU A 169 -5.41 13.37 -11.35
CA LEU A 169 -4.71 13.11 -12.61
C LEU A 169 -3.32 13.77 -12.67
N TYR A 170 -2.93 14.51 -11.64
CA TYR A 170 -1.72 15.36 -11.65
C TYR A 170 -0.94 15.22 -10.36
N ALA A 171 0.37 15.29 -10.47
CA ALA A 171 1.26 15.40 -9.30
C ALA A 171 1.32 16.84 -8.76
N SER A 172 0.99 17.84 -9.60
CA SER A 172 0.99 19.28 -9.26
C SER A 172 -0.36 19.95 -9.52
N PRO A 173 -1.46 19.52 -8.92
CA PRO A 173 -2.79 20.05 -9.22
C PRO A 173 -2.96 21.54 -8.88
N SER A 174 -2.31 22.02 -7.83
CA SER A 174 -2.32 23.43 -7.43
C SER A 174 -1.68 24.35 -8.45
N LEU A 175 -0.55 23.95 -9.04
CA LEU A 175 0.13 24.68 -10.11
C LEU A 175 -0.79 24.84 -11.35
N LEU A 176 -1.61 23.83 -11.57
CA LEU A 176 -2.55 23.78 -12.69
C LEU A 176 -3.86 24.52 -12.38
N GLY A 177 -4.01 25.13 -11.19
CA GLY A 177 -5.24 25.77 -10.74
C GLY A 177 -6.42 24.80 -10.67
N LEU A 178 -6.17 23.52 -10.47
CA LEU A 178 -7.16 22.46 -10.31
C LEU A 178 -7.34 22.17 -8.82
N GLY A 179 -8.29 22.86 -8.23
CA GLY A 179 -8.55 22.83 -6.80
C GLY A 179 -7.51 23.67 -6.03
N GLN A 180 -7.95 24.33 -5.01
CA GLN A 180 -7.02 24.60 -3.91
C GLN A 180 -6.73 23.23 -3.32
N ALA A 181 -5.56 22.66 -3.62
CA ALA A 181 -4.91 21.85 -2.61
C ALA A 181 -4.98 22.73 -1.35
N PRO A 182 -5.42 22.22 -0.19
CA PRO A 182 -5.28 22.99 1.04
C PRO A 182 -3.85 23.54 0.97
N GLU A 183 -3.70 24.86 1.10
CA GLU A 183 -2.38 25.49 1.09
C GLU A 183 -1.50 24.58 1.91
N VAL A 184 -0.44 24.04 1.31
CA VAL A 184 0.66 23.48 2.07
C VAL A 184 1.32 24.72 2.66
N SER A 185 0.64 25.29 3.64
CA SER A 185 1.30 26.04 4.68
C SER A 185 2.49 25.17 5.05
N GLN A 186 3.65 25.72 5.24
CA GLN A 186 4.75 25.05 5.93
C GLN A 186 4.19 24.68 7.31
N SER A 187 3.29 23.71 7.30
CA SER A 187 2.68 23.15 8.47
C SER A 187 3.81 22.41 9.16
N GLY A 188 3.97 22.70 10.41
CA GLY A 188 4.88 21.98 11.29
C GLY A 188 4.71 20.47 11.13
N PRO A 189 5.53 19.65 11.74
CA PRO A 189 5.50 18.21 11.55
C PRO A 189 4.08 17.69 11.74
N VAL A 190 3.65 16.77 10.87
CA VAL A 190 2.36 16.08 11.05
C VAL A 190 2.38 15.38 12.40
N SER A 191 1.46 15.75 13.30
CA SER A 191 1.45 15.23 14.66
C SER A 191 0.38 14.15 14.80
N VAL A 192 0.79 12.93 15.18
CA VAL A 192 -0.08 11.76 15.33
C VAL A 192 0.21 11.04 16.64
N ALA A 193 -0.82 10.58 17.33
CA ALA A 193 -0.67 9.79 18.54
C ALA A 193 -1.18 8.35 18.35
N LEU A 194 -0.49 7.40 18.97
CA LEU A 194 -0.92 6.01 19.11
C LEU A 194 -1.25 5.73 20.58
N VAL A 195 -2.47 5.29 20.84
CA VAL A 195 -2.97 4.92 22.18
C VAL A 195 -3.13 3.40 22.24
N ILE A 196 -2.01 2.74 22.57
CA ILE A 196 -1.84 1.28 22.43
C ILE A 196 -1.07 0.71 23.62
N PRO A 197 -1.24 -0.59 23.96
CA PRO A 197 -0.54 -1.19 25.08
C PRO A 197 0.95 -1.40 24.76
N GLN A 198 1.86 -0.84 25.57
CA GLN A 198 3.29 -1.12 25.52
C GLN A 198 3.73 -2.02 26.70
N THR A 199 2.89 -2.09 27.74
CA THR A 199 3.07 -2.95 28.92
C THR A 199 1.83 -3.82 29.15
N GLY A 200 1.93 -4.82 30.02
CA GLY A 200 0.86 -5.78 30.32
C GLY A 200 0.70 -6.91 29.29
N SER A 201 -0.40 -7.65 29.36
CA SER A 201 -0.62 -8.89 28.60
C SER A 201 -0.69 -8.71 27.08
N ALA A 202 -1.14 -7.56 26.59
CA ALA A 202 -1.22 -7.25 25.16
C ALA A 202 -0.01 -6.43 24.65
N SER A 203 1.03 -6.28 25.44
CA SER A 203 2.20 -5.46 25.11
C SER A 203 2.96 -5.93 23.85
N ALA A 204 2.93 -7.22 23.56
CA ALA A 204 3.58 -7.76 22.35
C ALA A 204 2.97 -7.13 21.08
N LEU A 205 1.63 -7.11 20.96
CA LEU A 205 0.93 -6.51 19.82
C LEU A 205 1.19 -5.00 19.73
N GLY A 206 1.10 -4.31 20.86
CA GLY A 206 1.34 -2.87 20.89
C GLY A 206 2.76 -2.48 20.49
N ARG A 207 3.77 -3.26 20.89
CA ARG A 207 5.17 -3.05 20.46
C ARG A 207 5.38 -3.29 18.97
N GLN A 208 4.71 -4.27 18.37
CA GLN A 208 4.77 -4.50 16.93
C GLN A 208 4.18 -3.30 16.16
N VAL A 209 2.99 -2.82 16.56
CA VAL A 209 2.39 -1.61 15.97
C VAL A 209 3.31 -0.39 16.13
N ALA A 210 3.90 -0.21 17.32
CA ALA A 210 4.83 0.88 17.59
C ALA A 210 6.10 0.80 16.72
N ALA A 211 6.65 -0.40 16.53
CA ALA A 211 7.83 -0.63 15.69
C ALA A 211 7.56 -0.24 14.22
N GLY A 212 6.42 -0.67 13.67
CA GLY A 212 6.00 -0.29 12.32
C GLY A 212 5.75 1.21 12.19
N ALA A 213 5.08 1.82 13.15
CA ALA A 213 4.83 3.26 13.17
C ALA A 213 6.15 4.07 13.20
N GLN A 214 7.10 3.64 14.02
CA GLN A 214 8.41 4.29 14.07
C GLN A 214 9.22 4.08 12.77
N ALA A 215 9.10 2.92 12.13
CA ALA A 215 9.70 2.67 10.82
C ALA A 215 9.13 3.61 9.75
N ALA A 216 7.81 3.88 9.79
CA ALA A 216 7.16 4.83 8.89
C ALA A 216 7.63 6.28 9.12
N VAL A 217 7.83 6.69 10.38
CA VAL A 217 8.40 8.03 10.70
C VAL A 217 9.77 8.21 10.05
N ASP A 218 10.62 7.19 10.13
CA ASP A 218 11.97 7.28 9.57
C ASP A 218 11.94 7.24 8.03
N ASP A 219 11.09 6.42 7.42
CA ASP A 219 10.87 6.36 5.97
C ASP A 219 10.36 7.72 5.43
N LEU A 220 9.39 8.32 6.11
CA LEU A 220 8.86 9.64 5.75
C LEU A 220 9.90 10.75 5.91
N ARG A 221 10.76 10.67 6.94
CA ARG A 221 11.85 11.63 7.14
C ARG A 221 12.87 11.57 6.01
N LEU A 222 13.20 10.38 5.51
CA LEU A 222 14.05 10.22 4.33
C LEU A 222 13.44 10.86 3.07
N SER A 223 12.10 10.93 3.02
CA SER A 223 11.35 11.61 1.95
C SER A 223 11.10 13.10 2.24
N GLY A 224 11.76 13.70 3.24
CA GLY A 224 11.63 15.11 3.60
C GLY A 224 10.35 15.47 4.38
N LYS A 225 9.56 14.49 4.82
CA LYS A 225 8.34 14.71 5.62
C LYS A 225 8.62 14.47 7.10
N ASN A 226 8.39 15.48 7.92
CA ASN A 226 8.53 15.35 9.37
C ASN A 226 7.21 14.93 10.01
N VAL A 227 7.27 13.88 10.84
CA VAL A 227 6.14 13.39 11.64
C VAL A 227 6.52 13.39 13.12
N ASP A 228 5.71 14.05 13.96
CA ASP A 228 5.79 13.95 15.42
C ASP A 228 4.87 12.81 15.86
N LEU A 229 5.45 11.66 16.19
CA LEU A 229 4.75 10.47 16.65
C LEU A 229 4.83 10.37 18.17
N ARG A 230 3.68 10.34 18.86
CA ARG A 230 3.59 10.01 20.28
C ARG A 230 2.91 8.69 20.53
N ILE A 231 3.54 7.85 21.32
CA ILE A 231 2.99 6.56 21.75
C ILE A 231 2.60 6.66 23.21
N ILE A 232 1.31 6.45 23.51
CA ILE A 232 0.76 6.47 24.87
C ILE A 232 0.41 5.04 25.25
N ASP A 233 1.07 4.56 26.32
CA ASP A 233 0.90 3.20 26.82
C ASP A 233 -0.39 3.06 27.63
N THR A 234 -1.38 2.33 27.09
CA THR A 234 -2.64 2.04 27.78
C THR A 234 -2.52 1.04 28.94
N GLY A 235 -1.36 0.42 29.13
CA GLY A 235 -1.07 -0.44 30.28
C GLY A 235 -0.68 0.32 31.55
N LEU A 236 -0.31 1.61 31.44
CA LEU A 236 0.07 2.45 32.57
C LEU A 236 -1.15 3.16 33.18
N THR A 237 -1.07 3.47 34.48
CA THR A 237 -2.04 4.36 35.12
C THR A 237 -1.88 5.79 34.59
N GLY A 238 -3.00 6.54 34.47
CA GLY A 238 -2.96 7.94 33.99
C GLY A 238 -2.86 8.12 32.48
N TRP A 239 -2.89 7.07 31.68
CA TRP A 239 -2.83 7.16 30.22
C TRP A 239 -3.96 8.03 29.62
N GLN A 240 -5.16 8.02 30.22
CA GLN A 240 -6.27 8.89 29.77
C GLN A 240 -5.90 10.36 29.88
N GLN A 241 -5.29 10.76 30.99
CA GLN A 241 -4.84 12.14 31.20
C GLN A 241 -3.71 12.49 30.19
N ALA A 242 -2.82 11.55 29.90
CA ALA A 242 -1.79 11.75 28.88
C ALA A 242 -2.39 12.01 27.49
N VAL A 243 -3.49 11.32 27.12
CA VAL A 243 -4.22 11.59 25.87
C VAL A 243 -4.90 12.96 25.90
N GLN A 244 -5.55 13.32 26.99
CA GLN A 244 -6.23 14.61 27.16
C GLN A 244 -5.26 15.80 27.09
N SER A 245 -4.06 15.64 27.64
CA SER A 245 -3.00 16.67 27.68
C SER A 245 -2.16 16.74 26.40
N LEU A 246 -2.46 15.94 25.37
CA LEU A 246 -1.79 16.08 24.08
C LEU A 246 -1.98 17.49 23.52
N PRO A 247 -0.92 18.12 22.98
CA PRO A 247 -1.02 19.42 22.31
C PRO A 247 -2.07 19.43 21.18
N PRO A 248 -2.67 20.59 20.86
CA PRO A 248 -3.77 20.70 19.87
C PRO A 248 -3.43 20.19 18.48
N GLN A 249 -2.17 20.23 18.08
CA GLN A 249 -1.72 19.72 16.76
C GLN A 249 -1.85 18.20 16.61
N PHE A 250 -1.96 17.43 17.71
CA PHE A 250 -2.22 15.99 17.65
C PHE A 250 -3.71 15.74 17.36
N VAL A 251 -4.15 16.08 16.17
CA VAL A 251 -5.56 15.95 15.75
C VAL A 251 -5.96 14.51 15.44
N MET A 252 -5.01 13.63 15.10
CA MET A 252 -5.25 12.23 14.79
C MET A 252 -4.74 11.32 15.91
N VAL A 253 -5.58 10.38 16.30
CA VAL A 253 -5.30 9.38 17.34
C VAL A 253 -5.61 7.99 16.79
N GLY A 254 -4.61 7.10 16.76
CA GLY A 254 -4.75 5.69 16.39
C GLY A 254 -4.90 4.80 17.62
N GLY A 255 -5.79 3.81 17.55
CA GLY A 255 -6.07 2.87 18.64
C GLY A 255 -7.53 2.94 19.13
N PRO A 256 -7.90 2.12 20.11
CA PRO A 256 -7.11 1.08 20.76
C PRO A 256 -6.98 -0.19 19.91
N LEU A 257 -6.08 -1.10 20.31
CA LEU A 257 -5.99 -2.47 19.80
C LEU A 257 -6.99 -3.41 20.49
N ILE A 258 -7.39 -3.10 21.71
CA ILE A 258 -8.24 -3.94 22.54
C ILE A 258 -9.67 -3.37 22.53
N PRO A 259 -10.68 -4.10 22.01
CA PRO A 259 -12.05 -3.60 21.91
C PRO A 259 -12.63 -3.10 23.23
N GLY A 260 -12.34 -3.75 24.36
CA GLY A 260 -12.79 -3.33 25.69
C GLY A 260 -12.27 -1.96 26.16
N ARG A 261 -11.23 -1.44 25.53
CA ARG A 261 -10.66 -0.11 25.82
C ARG A 261 -11.30 1.01 24.98
N TYR A 262 -12.08 0.68 23.95
CA TYR A 262 -12.62 1.66 23.00
C TYR A 262 -13.36 2.82 23.67
N LYS A 263 -14.28 2.53 24.60
CA LYS A 263 -15.07 3.56 25.29
C LYS A 263 -14.18 4.56 26.04
N ALA A 264 -13.16 4.06 26.73
CA ALA A 264 -12.24 4.89 27.50
C ALA A 264 -11.31 5.74 26.59
N VAL A 265 -10.80 5.14 25.49
CA VAL A 265 -9.97 5.87 24.51
C VAL A 265 -10.79 6.95 23.81
N LYS A 266 -12.03 6.65 23.39
CA LYS A 266 -12.94 7.62 22.78
C LYS A 266 -13.20 8.82 23.71
N ALA A 267 -13.42 8.58 24.99
CA ALA A 267 -13.63 9.65 25.97
C ALA A 267 -12.37 10.49 26.18
N ALA A 268 -11.20 9.87 26.28
CA ALA A 268 -9.92 10.57 26.45
C ALA A 268 -9.50 11.37 25.20
N ALA A 269 -9.80 10.87 24.00
CA ALA A 269 -9.49 11.50 22.71
C ALA A 269 -10.58 12.48 22.23
N SER A 270 -11.44 12.97 23.12
CA SER A 270 -12.50 13.93 22.77
C SER A 270 -11.93 15.14 22.03
N GLY A 271 -12.61 15.56 20.96
CA GLY A 271 -12.15 16.66 20.09
C GLY A 271 -11.05 16.29 19.08
N ARG A 272 -10.64 15.00 19.02
CA ARG A 272 -9.64 14.46 18.08
C ARG A 272 -10.27 13.43 17.16
N ALA A 273 -9.70 13.24 15.97
CA ALA A 273 -10.10 12.19 15.04
C ALA A 273 -9.56 10.84 15.54
N LEU A 274 -10.43 10.02 16.11
CA LEU A 274 -10.09 8.68 16.60
C LEU A 274 -10.19 7.64 15.49
N PHE A 275 -9.06 7.07 15.09
CA PHE A 275 -8.97 5.94 14.17
C PHE A 275 -8.80 4.64 14.96
N SER A 276 -9.87 3.86 15.05
CA SER A 276 -9.90 2.65 15.87
C SER A 276 -9.29 1.45 15.16
N PHE A 277 -8.39 0.73 15.84
CA PHE A 277 -7.78 -0.52 15.38
C PHE A 277 -8.59 -1.74 15.84
N THR A 278 -9.91 -1.61 15.86
CA THR A 278 -10.84 -2.68 16.22
C THR A 278 -11.72 -3.05 15.04
N ALA A 279 -12.09 -4.31 14.94
CA ALA A 279 -12.86 -4.85 13.82
C ALA A 279 -14.29 -4.30 13.71
N SER A 280 -14.83 -3.72 14.78
CA SER A 280 -16.15 -3.09 14.80
C SER A 280 -16.21 -1.93 15.78
N LEU A 281 -17.06 -0.97 15.48
CA LEU A 281 -17.37 0.16 16.33
C LEU A 281 -18.82 0.06 16.83
N PRO A 282 -19.17 0.69 17.96
CA PRO A 282 -20.56 0.80 18.38
C PRO A 282 -21.43 1.48 17.32
N SER A 283 -22.68 1.07 17.24
CA SER A 283 -23.64 1.67 16.29
C SER A 283 -23.70 3.19 16.46
N GLY A 284 -23.63 3.92 15.32
CA GLY A 284 -23.68 5.37 15.26
C GLY A 284 -22.37 6.10 15.62
N ASP A 285 -21.28 5.38 15.92
CA ASP A 285 -19.98 6.02 16.16
C ASP A 285 -19.15 6.14 14.86
N GLU A 286 -19.22 5.17 13.95
CA GLU A 286 -18.41 5.16 12.72
C GLU A 286 -18.79 6.32 11.80
N GLY A 287 -17.80 7.10 11.40
CA GLY A 287 -17.98 8.30 10.55
C GLY A 287 -18.46 9.55 11.30
N VAL A 288 -18.76 9.46 12.60
CA VAL A 288 -19.26 10.58 13.42
C VAL A 288 -18.34 10.89 14.60
N ARG A 289 -17.90 9.87 15.32
CA ARG A 289 -17.08 10.00 16.55
C ARG A 289 -15.78 9.25 16.49
N ALA A 290 -15.69 8.26 15.59
CA ALA A 290 -14.50 7.47 15.33
C ALA A 290 -14.57 6.90 13.90
N TRP A 291 -13.42 6.52 13.38
CA TRP A 291 -13.26 5.88 12.08
C TRP A 291 -12.52 4.57 12.26
N ARG A 292 -13.01 3.52 11.65
CA ARG A 292 -12.35 2.22 11.72
C ARG A 292 -11.10 2.22 10.82
N PHE A 293 -9.98 1.77 11.38
CA PHE A 293 -8.71 1.54 10.66
C PHE A 293 -8.28 0.08 10.81
N PHE A 294 -9.26 -0.82 10.61
CA PHE A 294 -9.05 -2.26 10.77
C PHE A 294 -10.04 -3.04 9.88
N ALA A 295 -9.73 -4.31 9.56
CA ALA A 295 -10.64 -5.16 8.81
C ALA A 295 -11.88 -5.52 9.64
N SER A 296 -13.07 -5.44 9.03
CA SER A 296 -14.31 -5.90 9.64
C SER A 296 -14.60 -7.38 9.35
N PRO A 297 -15.50 -8.01 10.09
CA PRO A 297 -16.06 -9.31 9.73
C PRO A 297 -16.69 -9.31 8.33
N GLU A 298 -17.38 -8.24 7.97
CA GLU A 298 -18.01 -8.05 6.66
C GLU A 298 -16.97 -8.01 5.52
N ASP A 299 -15.84 -7.33 5.75
CA ASP A 299 -14.72 -7.31 4.79
C ASP A 299 -14.17 -8.73 4.53
N GLN A 300 -14.09 -9.56 5.59
CA GLN A 300 -13.64 -10.94 5.49
C GLN A 300 -14.58 -11.79 4.63
N ILE A 301 -15.88 -11.72 4.94
CA ILE A 301 -16.90 -12.48 4.21
C ILE A 301 -16.94 -12.06 2.75
N LYS A 302 -16.86 -10.74 2.48
CA LYS A 302 -16.84 -10.22 1.12
C LYS A 302 -15.65 -10.77 0.33
N ALA A 303 -14.44 -10.73 0.90
CA ALA A 303 -13.23 -11.25 0.23
C ALA A 303 -13.36 -12.75 -0.09
N LEU A 304 -13.90 -13.56 0.83
CA LEU A 304 -14.13 -14.98 0.61
C LEU A 304 -15.14 -15.25 -0.50
N LEU A 305 -16.27 -14.55 -0.50
CA LEU A 305 -17.30 -14.73 -1.52
C LEU A 305 -16.86 -14.21 -2.88
N ASP A 306 -16.08 -13.10 -2.94
CA ASP A 306 -15.49 -12.59 -4.18
C ASP A 306 -14.50 -13.63 -4.76
N GLY A 307 -13.65 -14.21 -3.90
CA GLY A 307 -12.72 -15.26 -4.30
C GLY A 307 -13.44 -16.52 -4.79
N ALA A 308 -14.40 -17.03 -4.05
CA ALA A 308 -15.19 -18.20 -4.45
C ALA A 308 -15.97 -17.95 -5.76
N SER A 309 -16.56 -16.77 -5.92
CA SER A 309 -17.25 -16.37 -7.15
C SER A 309 -16.30 -16.34 -8.36
N SER A 310 -15.05 -15.90 -8.18
CA SER A 310 -14.03 -15.94 -9.23
C SER A 310 -13.72 -17.37 -9.73
N LEU A 311 -14.00 -18.37 -8.90
CA LEU A 311 -13.89 -19.80 -9.24
C LEU A 311 -15.20 -20.38 -9.81
N GLY A 312 -16.25 -19.57 -9.97
CA GLY A 312 -17.57 -20.02 -10.41
C GLY A 312 -18.41 -20.69 -9.32
N ILE A 313 -18.04 -20.57 -8.03
CA ILE A 313 -18.72 -21.18 -6.90
C ILE A 313 -19.85 -20.26 -6.43
N THR A 314 -21.07 -20.81 -6.37
CA THR A 314 -22.30 -20.09 -5.96
C THR A 314 -23.14 -20.84 -4.93
N SER A 315 -22.68 -22.03 -4.50
CA SER A 315 -23.35 -22.85 -3.47
C SER A 315 -22.40 -23.19 -2.33
N PHE A 316 -22.83 -22.97 -1.09
CA PHE A 316 -21.98 -22.99 0.08
C PHE A 316 -22.55 -23.82 1.21
N GLY A 317 -21.66 -24.45 1.97
CA GLY A 317 -21.94 -25.01 3.28
C GLY A 317 -21.33 -24.13 4.38
N VAL A 318 -22.03 -23.90 5.48
CA VAL A 318 -21.46 -23.32 6.70
C VAL A 318 -21.41 -24.40 7.76
N PHE A 319 -20.22 -24.78 8.21
CA PHE A 319 -20.05 -25.84 9.21
C PHE A 319 -19.31 -25.29 10.43
N SER A 320 -19.99 -25.23 11.59
CA SER A 320 -19.51 -24.42 12.71
C SER A 320 -19.73 -25.07 14.07
N PRO A 321 -18.89 -24.75 15.10
CA PRO A 321 -19.06 -25.31 16.46
C PRO A 321 -20.21 -24.69 17.25
N GLY A 322 -20.87 -23.66 16.73
CA GLY A 322 -22.05 -23.07 17.36
C GLY A 322 -21.76 -22.11 18.53
N ASP A 323 -20.51 -21.72 18.76
CA ASP A 323 -20.16 -20.66 19.72
C ASP A 323 -20.56 -19.25 19.20
N SER A 324 -20.41 -18.23 20.05
CA SER A 324 -20.83 -16.85 19.69
C SER A 324 -20.09 -16.26 18.50
N TYR A 325 -18.79 -16.57 18.35
CA TYR A 325 -17.99 -16.10 17.22
C TYR A 325 -18.44 -16.77 15.92
N SER A 326 -18.50 -18.10 15.92
CA SER A 326 -18.89 -18.87 14.74
C SER A 326 -20.33 -18.59 14.29
N LYS A 327 -21.27 -18.41 15.23
CA LYS A 327 -22.64 -17.97 14.92
C LYS A 327 -22.67 -16.60 14.26
N ARG A 328 -21.89 -15.64 14.78
CA ARG A 328 -21.81 -14.30 14.18
C ARG A 328 -21.24 -14.37 12.76
N MET A 329 -20.09 -15.03 12.58
CA MET A 329 -19.44 -15.15 11.27
C MET A 329 -20.29 -15.93 10.27
N GLY A 330 -20.89 -17.04 10.70
CA GLY A 330 -21.80 -17.83 9.88
C GLY A 330 -23.06 -17.05 9.47
N GLY A 331 -23.63 -16.28 10.41
CA GLY A 331 -24.79 -15.41 10.13
C GLY A 331 -24.46 -14.32 9.08
N LEU A 332 -23.32 -13.64 9.21
CA LEU A 332 -22.86 -12.67 8.22
C LEU A 332 -22.60 -13.32 6.86
N PHE A 333 -21.99 -14.52 6.85
CA PHE A 333 -21.76 -15.26 5.62
C PHE A 333 -23.06 -15.59 4.90
N MET A 334 -24.05 -16.14 5.62
CA MET A 334 -25.36 -16.47 5.07
C MET A 334 -26.09 -15.22 4.54
N GLN A 335 -26.02 -14.12 5.28
CA GLN A 335 -26.65 -12.85 4.88
C GLN A 335 -26.03 -12.30 3.58
N GLU A 336 -24.69 -12.23 3.49
CA GLU A 336 -24.00 -11.69 2.33
C GLU A 336 -24.14 -12.62 1.11
N ALA A 337 -24.07 -13.92 1.30
CA ALA A 337 -24.29 -14.90 0.24
C ALA A 337 -25.73 -14.82 -0.31
N ALA A 338 -26.74 -14.71 0.56
CA ALA A 338 -28.14 -14.53 0.16
C ALA A 338 -28.34 -13.21 -0.63
N ALA A 339 -27.69 -12.12 -0.21
CA ALA A 339 -27.74 -10.83 -0.94
C ALA A 339 -27.18 -10.94 -2.36
N ARG A 340 -26.28 -11.90 -2.62
CA ARG A 340 -25.72 -12.21 -3.94
C ARG A 340 -26.52 -13.26 -4.73
N GLY A 341 -27.60 -13.77 -4.16
CA GLY A 341 -28.40 -14.84 -4.78
C GLY A 341 -27.76 -16.24 -4.70
N TYR A 342 -26.82 -16.45 -3.78
CA TYR A 342 -26.15 -17.74 -3.60
C TYR A 342 -26.90 -18.63 -2.63
N SER A 343 -26.83 -19.96 -2.83
CA SER A 343 -27.42 -20.94 -1.92
C SER A 343 -26.49 -21.27 -0.76
N VAL A 344 -27.04 -21.38 0.46
CA VAL A 344 -26.27 -21.73 1.66
C VAL A 344 -26.99 -22.79 2.47
N THR A 345 -26.29 -23.87 2.82
CA THR A 345 -26.71 -24.90 3.77
C THR A 345 -25.88 -24.77 5.05
N SER A 346 -26.52 -24.75 6.20
CA SER A 346 -25.83 -24.70 7.51
C SER A 346 -25.83 -26.05 8.20
N GLY A 347 -24.73 -26.36 8.88
CA GLY A 347 -24.57 -27.51 9.77
C GLY A 347 -23.70 -27.16 10.96
N SER A 348 -23.68 -28.00 11.96
CA SER A 348 -22.91 -27.80 13.18
C SER A 348 -22.18 -29.08 13.60
N TYR A 349 -21.14 -28.90 14.38
CA TYR A 349 -20.41 -29.97 15.06
C TYR A 349 -20.20 -29.61 16.54
N THR A 350 -20.00 -30.64 17.36
CA THR A 350 -19.86 -30.46 18.80
C THR A 350 -18.46 -30.00 19.16
N ALA A 351 -18.35 -28.77 19.67
CA ALA A 351 -17.07 -28.20 20.08
C ALA A 351 -16.34 -29.11 21.09
N GLY A 352 -15.02 -29.34 20.86
CA GLY A 352 -14.17 -30.14 21.78
C GLY A 352 -14.40 -31.66 21.74
N GLN A 353 -15.36 -32.18 20.99
CA GLN A 353 -15.59 -33.63 20.83
C GLN A 353 -15.07 -34.14 19.48
N MET A 354 -13.73 -34.11 19.30
CA MET A 354 -13.08 -34.45 18.03
C MET A 354 -13.45 -35.87 17.51
N ASN A 355 -13.73 -36.81 18.39
CA ASN A 355 -14.16 -38.16 18.03
C ASN A 355 -15.58 -38.21 17.40
N ALA A 356 -16.42 -37.21 17.60
CA ALA A 356 -17.72 -37.11 16.98
C ALA A 356 -17.67 -36.47 15.57
N TRP A 357 -16.62 -35.67 15.28
CA TRP A 357 -16.54 -34.86 14.06
C TRP A 357 -16.61 -35.64 12.76
N PRO A 358 -15.99 -36.85 12.59
CA PRO A 358 -16.17 -37.64 11.38
C PRO A 358 -17.61 -38.00 11.07
N LYS A 359 -18.40 -38.34 12.11
CA LYS A 359 -19.83 -38.64 11.97
C LYS A 359 -20.64 -37.39 11.63
N GLU A 360 -20.35 -36.28 12.32
CA GLU A 360 -21.03 -34.99 12.12
C GLU A 360 -20.69 -34.41 10.73
N ALA A 361 -19.43 -34.50 10.30
CA ALA A 361 -18.99 -34.12 8.96
C ALA A 361 -19.68 -34.96 7.89
N GLY A 362 -19.74 -36.29 8.07
CA GLY A 362 -20.42 -37.20 7.15
C GLY A 362 -21.92 -36.90 7.00
N ALA A 363 -22.58 -36.57 8.10
CA ALA A 363 -24.00 -36.17 8.07
C ALA A 363 -24.18 -34.82 7.34
N PHE A 364 -23.28 -33.85 7.56
CA PHE A 364 -23.31 -32.53 6.93
C PHE A 364 -23.11 -32.59 5.42
N VAL A 365 -22.10 -33.34 4.94
CA VAL A 365 -21.83 -33.50 3.51
C VAL A 365 -22.67 -34.58 2.84
N LYS A 366 -23.61 -35.23 3.58
CA LYS A 366 -24.46 -36.31 3.10
C LYS A 366 -23.65 -37.45 2.47
N THR A 367 -22.69 -37.98 3.23
CA THR A 367 -21.77 -39.02 2.76
C THR A 367 -22.53 -40.27 2.31
N GLN A 368 -22.25 -40.77 1.15
CA GLN A 368 -22.68 -42.08 0.65
C GLN A 368 -21.46 -42.99 0.49
N VAL A 369 -21.61 -44.24 0.87
CA VAL A 369 -20.58 -45.27 0.69
C VAL A 369 -21.19 -46.40 -0.15
N GLY A 370 -20.48 -46.78 -1.22
CA GLY A 370 -20.95 -47.90 -2.08
C GLY A 370 -21.01 -49.20 -1.31
N SER A 371 -21.84 -50.14 -1.80
CA SER A 371 -22.06 -51.46 -1.17
C SER A 371 -20.86 -52.38 -1.23
N GLN A 372 -19.86 -52.12 -2.09
CA GLN A 372 -18.68 -52.94 -2.20
C GLN A 372 -17.66 -52.63 -1.11
N ARG A 373 -16.99 -53.66 -0.62
CA ARG A 373 -15.92 -53.53 0.37
C ARG A 373 -14.77 -52.68 -0.21
N GLY A 374 -14.40 -51.57 0.49
CA GLY A 374 -13.38 -50.63 0.03
C GLY A 374 -13.88 -49.50 -0.85
N SER A 375 -15.21 -49.31 -0.99
CA SER A 375 -15.79 -48.16 -1.68
C SER A 375 -15.35 -46.86 -1.00
N ILE A 376 -14.97 -45.89 -1.82
CA ILE A 376 -14.54 -44.56 -1.38
C ILE A 376 -15.81 -43.75 -0.99
N PRO A 377 -15.85 -43.12 0.17
CA PRO A 377 -16.96 -42.23 0.55
C PRO A 377 -17.09 -41.07 -0.41
N VAL A 378 -18.32 -40.71 -0.77
CA VAL A 378 -18.63 -39.60 -1.68
C VAL A 378 -19.58 -38.63 -0.99
N ALA A 379 -19.22 -37.36 -0.98
CA ALA A 379 -20.10 -36.29 -0.50
C ALA A 379 -21.16 -35.95 -1.56
N THR A 380 -22.44 -36.04 -1.22
CA THR A 380 -23.57 -35.77 -2.13
C THR A 380 -24.32 -34.48 -1.83
N ALA A 381 -23.85 -33.68 -0.88
CA ALA A 381 -24.38 -32.34 -0.63
C ALA A 381 -24.15 -31.39 -1.81
N ASP A 382 -25.11 -30.52 -2.10
CA ASP A 382 -25.15 -29.68 -3.31
C ASP A 382 -24.25 -28.42 -3.25
N PHE A 383 -23.50 -28.23 -2.16
CA PHE A 383 -22.58 -27.09 -2.05
C PHE A 383 -21.17 -27.42 -2.55
N GLN A 384 -20.51 -26.42 -3.13
CA GLN A 384 -19.18 -26.51 -3.75
C GLN A 384 -18.05 -26.03 -2.83
N ALA A 385 -18.39 -25.23 -1.82
CA ALA A 385 -17.43 -24.73 -0.83
C ALA A 385 -17.99 -24.82 0.60
N ILE A 386 -17.10 -24.90 1.59
CA ILE A 386 -17.45 -25.02 3.00
C ILE A 386 -16.77 -23.91 3.80
N PHE A 387 -17.56 -23.06 4.44
CA PHE A 387 -17.08 -22.04 5.37
C PHE A 387 -16.95 -22.62 6.78
N LEU A 388 -15.75 -22.48 7.36
CA LEU A 388 -15.33 -23.05 8.64
C LEU A 388 -14.94 -21.90 9.61
N PRO A 389 -15.90 -21.22 10.24
CA PRO A 389 -15.64 -20.10 11.15
C PRO A 389 -15.19 -20.57 12.54
N ASP A 390 -14.06 -21.24 12.62
CA ASP A 390 -13.47 -21.73 13.86
C ASP A 390 -11.94 -21.48 13.89
N SER A 391 -11.32 -21.73 15.01
CA SER A 391 -9.90 -21.55 15.29
C SER A 391 -9.05 -22.54 14.47
N TRP A 392 -7.89 -22.08 13.98
CA TRP A 392 -6.94 -22.91 13.23
C TRP A 392 -6.55 -24.22 13.94
N LYS A 393 -6.47 -24.22 15.28
CA LYS A 393 -6.12 -25.43 16.08
C LYS A 393 -7.01 -26.65 15.83
N ASN A 394 -8.24 -26.42 15.34
CA ASN A 394 -9.22 -27.46 15.05
C ASN A 394 -9.18 -27.93 13.58
N MET A 395 -8.51 -27.17 12.69
CA MET A 395 -8.67 -27.33 11.24
C MET A 395 -8.08 -28.62 10.70
N ASP A 396 -6.96 -29.09 11.24
CA ASP A 396 -6.33 -30.33 10.78
C ASP A 396 -7.27 -31.53 10.92
N MET A 397 -7.89 -31.68 12.10
CA MET A 397 -8.85 -32.76 12.36
C MET A 397 -10.18 -32.54 11.62
N LEU A 398 -10.67 -31.29 11.57
CA LEU A 398 -11.97 -30.99 10.96
C LEU A 398 -11.94 -31.15 9.43
N VAL A 399 -10.90 -30.62 8.77
CA VAL A 399 -10.72 -30.77 7.32
C VAL A 399 -10.46 -32.24 6.97
N SER A 400 -9.64 -32.94 7.77
CA SER A 400 -9.45 -34.39 7.59
C SER A 400 -10.75 -35.18 7.73
N SER A 401 -11.62 -34.81 8.67
CA SER A 401 -12.93 -35.44 8.84
C SER A 401 -13.85 -35.21 7.63
N LEU A 402 -13.86 -33.99 7.09
CA LEU A 402 -14.59 -33.65 5.85
C LEU A 402 -14.05 -34.42 4.65
N HIS A 403 -12.72 -34.52 4.51
CA HIS A 403 -12.08 -35.30 3.44
C HIS A 403 -12.38 -36.78 3.55
N TYR A 404 -12.29 -37.34 4.75
CA TYR A 404 -12.67 -38.74 5.00
C TYR A 404 -14.15 -39.01 4.63
N SER A 405 -15.00 -37.99 4.77
CA SER A 405 -16.42 -38.05 4.39
C SER A 405 -16.70 -37.80 2.91
N GLY A 406 -15.67 -37.70 2.07
CA GLY A 406 -15.80 -37.55 0.61
C GLY A 406 -15.79 -36.10 0.11
N ALA A 407 -15.46 -35.11 0.93
CA ALA A 407 -15.49 -33.70 0.56
C ALA A 407 -14.12 -33.15 0.08
N GLN A 408 -13.23 -34.01 -0.44
CA GLN A 408 -11.87 -33.59 -0.86
C GLN A 408 -11.88 -32.53 -1.97
N ASN A 409 -12.90 -32.55 -2.84
CA ASN A 409 -13.05 -31.63 -3.97
C ASN A 409 -13.86 -30.38 -3.63
N ARG A 410 -13.97 -30.02 -2.36
CA ARG A 410 -14.66 -28.79 -1.91
C ARG A 410 -13.65 -27.73 -1.51
N LEU A 411 -13.93 -26.48 -1.89
CA LEU A 411 -13.14 -25.37 -1.40
C LEU A 411 -13.42 -25.16 0.09
N MET A 412 -12.39 -25.21 0.93
CA MET A 412 -12.48 -24.88 2.36
C MET A 412 -12.17 -23.40 2.57
N MET A 413 -13.01 -22.71 3.34
CA MET A 413 -12.88 -21.27 3.57
C MET A 413 -12.82 -20.99 5.07
N GLY A 414 -11.74 -20.33 5.52
CA GLY A 414 -11.52 -19.94 6.91
C GLY A 414 -11.76 -18.48 7.19
N THR A 415 -11.33 -18.03 8.36
CA THR A 415 -11.40 -16.64 8.80
C THR A 415 -10.01 -16.07 9.07
N SER A 416 -9.91 -14.75 9.20
CA SER A 416 -8.60 -14.07 9.44
C SER A 416 -7.94 -14.44 10.78
N ILE A 417 -8.67 -15.06 11.73
CA ILE A 417 -8.05 -15.54 12.96
C ILE A 417 -7.01 -16.65 12.72
N TRP A 418 -7.03 -17.30 11.56
CA TRP A 418 -6.03 -18.29 11.18
C TRP A 418 -4.65 -17.68 10.95
N GLU A 419 -4.59 -16.44 10.46
CA GLU A 419 -3.36 -15.71 10.15
C GLU A 419 -2.39 -15.70 11.35
N GLN A 420 -2.92 -15.45 12.56
CA GLN A 420 -2.11 -15.41 13.78
C GLN A 420 -1.53 -16.78 14.17
N SER A 421 -2.24 -17.87 13.86
CA SER A 421 -1.79 -19.24 14.17
C SER A 421 -0.86 -19.80 13.07
N LEU A 422 -0.98 -19.29 11.85
CA LEU A 422 -0.19 -19.68 10.68
C LEU A 422 1.06 -18.80 10.53
N GLY A 423 1.80 -18.63 11.62
CA GLY A 423 3.08 -17.91 11.63
C GLY A 423 4.21 -18.68 10.92
N PRO A 424 5.37 -18.05 10.71
CA PRO A 424 6.51 -18.65 9.98
C PRO A 424 7.05 -19.95 10.57
N THR A 425 6.75 -20.25 11.84
CA THR A 425 7.19 -21.47 12.54
C THR A 425 6.13 -22.57 12.59
N SER A 426 4.88 -22.28 12.15
CA SER A 426 3.83 -23.31 12.10
C SER A 426 4.19 -24.38 11.06
N ARG A 427 3.86 -25.65 11.36
CA ARG A 427 4.04 -26.79 10.47
C ARG A 427 2.66 -27.31 10.09
N ASN A 428 2.39 -27.41 8.81
CA ASN A 428 1.08 -27.83 8.30
C ASN A 428 1.26 -28.88 7.22
N ASN A 429 0.26 -29.75 7.04
CA ASN A 429 0.20 -30.62 5.88
C ASN A 429 -0.42 -29.83 4.71
N ALA A 430 0.44 -29.26 3.86
CA ALA A 430 0.02 -28.44 2.73
C ALA A 430 -0.95 -29.19 1.77
N ALA A 431 -0.81 -30.51 1.60
CA ALA A 431 -1.70 -31.29 0.76
C ALA A 431 -3.14 -31.36 1.33
N THR A 432 -3.30 -31.47 2.64
CA THR A 432 -4.62 -31.42 3.30
C THR A 432 -5.32 -30.08 3.04
N PHE A 433 -4.57 -28.99 2.93
CA PHE A 433 -5.09 -27.64 2.74
C PHE A 433 -4.94 -27.12 1.31
N ALA A 434 -4.74 -28.01 0.32
CA ALA A 434 -4.53 -27.65 -1.08
C ALA A 434 -5.70 -26.87 -1.71
N LEU A 435 -6.92 -27.08 -1.23
CA LEU A 435 -8.16 -26.38 -1.61
C LEU A 435 -8.68 -25.54 -0.41
N THR A 436 -7.82 -24.77 0.23
CA THR A 436 -8.19 -23.98 1.40
C THR A 436 -7.78 -22.54 1.21
N ILE A 437 -8.71 -21.60 1.48
CA ILE A 437 -8.44 -20.17 1.48
C ILE A 437 -8.91 -19.50 2.77
N PHE A 438 -8.25 -18.42 3.16
CA PHE A 438 -8.72 -17.56 4.24
C PHE A 438 -8.30 -16.09 3.99
N PRO A 439 -9.06 -15.10 4.51
CA PRO A 439 -8.75 -13.70 4.30
C PRO A 439 -7.70 -13.21 5.28
N GLY A 440 -6.83 -12.32 4.84
CA GLY A 440 -5.86 -11.70 5.71
C GLY A 440 -5.36 -10.36 5.16
N VAL A 441 -4.52 -9.69 5.94
CA VAL A 441 -4.11 -8.32 5.63
C VAL A 441 -2.69 -8.22 5.13
N TRP A 442 -1.81 -9.17 5.48
CA TRP A 442 -0.40 -9.07 5.15
C TRP A 442 0.31 -10.43 5.04
N ASN A 443 1.31 -10.51 4.18
CA ASN A 443 2.19 -11.67 4.05
C ASN A 443 3.53 -11.24 3.46
N ASP A 444 4.63 -11.90 3.85
CA ASP A 444 5.98 -11.64 3.37
C ASP A 444 6.15 -11.77 1.85
N ARG A 445 5.27 -12.52 1.18
CA ARG A 445 5.32 -12.77 -0.28
C ARG A 445 4.48 -11.79 -1.09
N LEU A 446 3.79 -10.86 -0.46
CA LEU A 446 3.11 -9.77 -1.17
C LEU A 446 4.13 -8.89 -1.89
N SER A 447 3.71 -8.24 -2.95
CA SER A 447 4.53 -7.33 -3.76
C SER A 447 3.85 -5.97 -3.89
N GLY A 448 4.64 -4.97 -4.21
CA GLY A 448 4.17 -3.60 -4.43
C GLY A 448 5.07 -2.55 -3.76
N PRO A 449 4.91 -1.27 -4.15
CA PRO A 449 5.75 -0.19 -3.63
C PRO A 449 5.66 -0.04 -2.10
N GLY A 450 4.44 -0.07 -1.54
CA GLY A 450 4.21 0.05 -0.09
C GLY A 450 4.77 -1.12 0.70
N VAL A 451 4.62 -2.36 0.19
CA VAL A 451 5.20 -3.56 0.80
C VAL A 451 6.73 -3.48 0.82
N SER A 452 7.33 -3.03 -0.29
CA SER A 452 8.79 -2.87 -0.41
C SER A 452 9.32 -1.79 0.54
N ALA A 453 8.65 -0.63 0.61
CA ALA A 453 8.99 0.44 1.54
C ALA A 453 8.93 -0.04 3.00
N PHE A 454 7.86 -0.74 3.38
CA PHE A 454 7.69 -1.31 4.71
C PHE A 454 8.80 -2.30 5.07
N ARG A 455 9.08 -3.27 4.18
CA ARG A 455 10.16 -4.25 4.43
C ARG A 455 11.51 -3.57 4.62
N ASN A 456 11.85 -2.61 3.75
CA ASN A 456 13.11 -1.89 3.83
C ASN A 456 13.22 -1.07 5.13
N ALA A 457 12.16 -0.37 5.52
CA ALA A 457 12.12 0.40 6.76
C ALA A 457 12.24 -0.48 8.01
N MET A 458 11.58 -1.64 8.04
CA MET A 458 11.69 -2.60 9.15
C MET A 458 13.08 -3.27 9.19
N ALA A 459 13.63 -3.65 8.03
CA ALA A 459 14.97 -4.23 7.92
C ALA A 459 16.06 -3.27 8.40
N ALA A 460 15.95 -1.97 8.09
CA ALA A 460 16.87 -0.94 8.57
C ALA A 460 16.91 -0.84 10.12
N LYS A 461 15.87 -1.30 10.79
CA LYS A 461 15.75 -1.35 12.26
C LYS A 461 16.03 -2.75 12.85
N ASN A 462 16.40 -3.73 12.04
CA ASN A 462 16.50 -5.14 12.43
C ASN A 462 15.19 -5.68 13.07
N GLN A 463 14.05 -5.17 12.65
CA GLN A 463 12.73 -5.59 13.12
C GLN A 463 12.09 -6.57 12.12
N ARG A 464 11.26 -7.48 12.65
CA ARG A 464 10.48 -8.41 11.82
C ARG A 464 9.23 -7.71 11.29
N THR A 465 8.83 -8.12 10.10
CA THR A 465 7.58 -7.73 9.46
C THR A 465 6.45 -8.66 9.87
N ASP A 466 5.29 -8.10 10.21
CA ASP A 466 4.04 -8.82 10.47
C ASP A 466 2.83 -7.90 10.22
N ASP A 467 1.63 -8.43 10.38
CA ASP A 467 0.35 -7.73 10.20
C ASP A 467 0.20 -6.50 11.12
N TRP A 468 0.69 -6.60 12.37
CA TRP A 468 0.59 -5.52 13.36
C TRP A 468 1.59 -4.40 13.09
N SER A 469 2.80 -4.74 12.71
CA SER A 469 3.80 -3.73 12.31
C SER A 469 3.40 -3.06 10.99
N ALA A 470 2.80 -3.79 10.04
CA ALA A 470 2.23 -3.21 8.83
C ALA A 470 1.07 -2.24 9.14
N LEU A 471 0.19 -2.55 10.12
CA LEU A 471 -0.86 -1.64 10.58
C LEU A 471 -0.28 -0.31 11.10
N GLY A 472 0.75 -0.36 11.94
CA GLY A 472 1.41 0.83 12.48
C GLY A 472 2.09 1.67 11.40
N PHE A 473 2.78 1.01 10.46
CA PHE A 473 3.44 1.64 9.33
C PHE A 473 2.44 2.35 8.41
N ASP A 474 1.38 1.67 8.02
CA ASP A 474 0.33 2.23 7.17
C ASP A 474 -0.41 3.38 7.85
N PHE A 475 -0.69 3.29 9.16
CA PHE A 475 -1.39 4.34 9.88
C PHE A 475 -0.61 5.66 9.91
N VAL A 476 0.69 5.63 10.16
CA VAL A 476 1.52 6.83 10.18
C VAL A 476 1.65 7.44 8.77
N ARG A 477 1.85 6.62 7.74
CA ARG A 477 1.88 7.09 6.35
C ARG A 477 0.54 7.66 5.92
N PHE A 478 -0.56 7.03 6.31
CA PHE A 478 -1.91 7.53 6.08
C PHE A 478 -2.13 8.88 6.78
N ALA A 479 -1.74 9.02 8.05
CA ALA A 479 -1.83 10.28 8.78
C ALA A 479 -1.03 11.40 8.10
N ALA A 480 0.18 11.08 7.62
CA ALA A 480 1.02 12.03 6.88
C ALA A 480 0.43 12.42 5.51
N ALA A 481 -0.26 11.49 4.85
CA ALA A 481 -0.94 11.75 3.57
C ALA A 481 -2.23 12.55 3.74
N LEU A 482 -3.03 12.24 4.77
CA LEU A 482 -4.27 12.94 5.09
C LEU A 482 -4.01 14.35 5.61
N ASN A 483 -2.92 14.54 6.36
CA ASN A 483 -2.48 15.83 6.94
C ASN A 483 -3.62 16.64 7.56
N LEU A 484 -4.42 15.99 8.42
CA LEU A 484 -5.59 16.58 9.03
C LEU A 484 -5.20 17.76 9.95
N GLN A 485 -5.85 18.91 9.75
CA GLN A 485 -5.56 20.14 10.48
C GLN A 485 -6.50 20.34 11.68
N PRO A 486 -6.10 21.09 12.72
CA PRO A 486 -7.00 21.49 13.80
C PRO A 486 -8.23 22.23 13.28
N GLY A 487 -9.38 22.04 13.95
CA GLY A 487 -10.64 22.66 13.54
C GLY A 487 -11.44 21.87 12.51
N TRP A 488 -11.03 20.66 12.15
CA TRP A 488 -11.80 19.74 11.30
C TRP A 488 -13.18 19.43 11.91
N THR A 489 -14.11 19.08 11.03
CA THR A 489 -15.41 18.53 11.42
C THR A 489 -15.58 17.10 10.89
N PRO A 490 -16.44 16.25 11.49
CA PRO A 490 -16.69 14.90 10.96
C PRO A 490 -17.08 14.89 9.47
N ALA A 491 -17.90 15.83 9.02
CA ALA A 491 -18.29 15.93 7.63
C ALA A 491 -17.13 16.30 6.70
N GLN A 492 -16.21 17.16 7.14
CA GLN A 492 -14.99 17.48 6.39
C GLN A 492 -14.05 16.27 6.34
N LEU A 493 -13.86 15.59 7.48
CA LEU A 493 -13.04 14.38 7.53
C LEU A 493 -13.60 13.28 6.63
N ASN A 494 -14.92 13.01 6.67
CA ASN A 494 -15.54 12.01 5.82
C ASN A 494 -15.33 12.32 4.33
N ARG A 495 -15.46 13.58 3.91
CA ARG A 495 -15.17 14.00 2.53
C ARG A 495 -13.70 13.79 2.18
N ALA A 496 -12.78 14.16 3.08
CA ALA A 496 -11.35 13.94 2.88
C ALA A 496 -11.00 12.45 2.77
N LEU A 497 -11.61 11.60 3.60
CA LEU A 497 -11.44 10.15 3.57
C LEU A 497 -11.98 9.52 2.29
N ALA A 498 -13.16 9.92 1.84
CA ALA A 498 -13.77 9.42 0.61
C ALA A 498 -12.99 9.83 -0.65
N SER A 499 -12.27 10.94 -0.60
CA SER A 499 -11.42 11.47 -1.68
C SER A 499 -9.92 11.28 -1.40
N ALA A 500 -9.55 10.53 -0.35
CA ALA A 500 -8.15 10.34 0.02
C ALA A 500 -7.34 9.76 -1.16
N PRO A 501 -6.12 10.26 -1.39
CA PRO A 501 -5.25 9.73 -2.43
C PRO A 501 -4.99 8.25 -2.19
N SER A 502 -4.83 7.49 -3.27
CA SER A 502 -4.43 6.10 -3.16
C SER A 502 -3.05 6.03 -2.49
N LEU A 503 -3.01 5.50 -1.28
CA LEU A 503 -1.75 5.23 -0.59
C LEU A 503 -1.17 3.93 -1.15
N ASP A 504 0.14 3.88 -1.34
CA ASP A 504 0.86 2.62 -1.52
C ASP A 504 0.89 1.89 -0.17
N TRP A 505 -0.12 1.07 0.07
CA TRP A 505 -0.30 0.34 1.30
C TRP A 505 0.74 -0.77 1.47
N ALA A 506 1.28 -0.94 2.66
CA ALA A 506 2.08 -2.09 3.04
C ALA A 506 1.20 -3.34 3.26
N SER A 507 -0.01 -3.12 3.76
CA SER A 507 -1.01 -4.15 4.00
C SER A 507 -2.22 -4.00 3.06
N ALA A 508 -3.25 -4.80 3.26
CA ALA A 508 -4.49 -4.75 2.48
C ALA A 508 -5.08 -3.31 2.44
N PRO A 509 -5.40 -2.78 1.25
CA PRO A 509 -5.86 -1.40 1.08
C PRO A 509 -7.14 -1.08 1.85
N MET A 510 -7.23 0.14 2.39
CA MET A 510 -8.42 0.67 3.02
C MET A 510 -9.04 1.80 2.21
N ARG A 511 -10.36 1.90 2.30
CA ARG A 511 -11.16 2.99 1.73
C ARG A 511 -12.28 3.37 2.69
N TRP A 512 -12.77 4.59 2.58
CA TRP A 512 -13.94 5.08 3.31
C TRP A 512 -14.96 5.63 2.32
N ASP A 513 -16.23 5.42 2.61
CA ASP A 513 -17.30 6.04 1.85
C ASP A 513 -17.59 7.50 2.34
N ALA A 514 -18.52 8.17 1.69
CA ALA A 514 -18.90 9.54 2.02
C ALA A 514 -19.50 9.69 3.44
N SER A 515 -19.94 8.60 4.07
CA SER A 515 -20.39 8.57 5.46
C SER A 515 -19.26 8.35 6.46
N GLY A 516 -18.04 8.07 6.00
CA GLY A 516 -16.87 7.74 6.82
C GLY A 516 -16.83 6.28 7.28
N LYS A 517 -17.66 5.42 6.68
CA LYS A 517 -17.64 3.99 6.93
C LYS A 517 -16.49 3.35 6.17
N ALA A 518 -15.64 2.62 6.89
CA ALA A 518 -14.47 1.96 6.32
C ALA A 518 -14.82 0.64 5.62
N SER A 519 -14.06 0.31 4.58
CA SER A 519 -13.99 -1.01 3.96
C SER A 519 -12.52 -1.37 3.69
N ARG A 520 -12.18 -2.65 3.80
CA ARG A 520 -10.82 -3.13 3.55
C ARG A 520 -10.84 -4.23 2.51
N GLN A 521 -10.03 -4.09 1.46
CA GLN A 521 -9.88 -5.09 0.41
C GLN A 521 -8.84 -6.13 0.85
N LEU A 522 -9.30 -7.20 1.52
CA LEU A 522 -8.44 -8.23 2.05
C LEU A 522 -7.86 -9.10 0.92
N PHE A 523 -6.64 -9.59 1.17
CA PHE A 523 -6.03 -10.63 0.36
C PHE A 523 -6.60 -12.01 0.75
N LEU A 524 -6.51 -12.97 -0.15
CA LEU A 524 -6.75 -14.36 0.15
C LEU A 524 -5.42 -15.09 0.29
N PHE A 525 -5.31 -15.87 1.34
CA PHE A 525 -4.16 -16.69 1.66
C PHE A 525 -4.51 -18.17 1.68
N GLN A 526 -3.51 -19.00 1.52
CA GLN A 526 -3.56 -20.45 1.60
C GLN A 526 -2.57 -20.92 2.67
N PRO A 527 -2.95 -21.90 3.54
CA PRO A 527 -2.00 -22.55 4.42
C PRO A 527 -0.90 -23.23 3.61
N ALA A 528 0.36 -23.06 4.03
CA ALA A 528 1.54 -23.66 3.42
C ALA A 528 2.18 -24.67 4.37
N SER A 529 3.21 -25.41 3.94
CA SER A 529 3.96 -26.33 4.79
C SER A 529 4.54 -25.61 6.02
N THR A 530 4.90 -24.34 5.83
CA THR A 530 5.26 -23.42 6.91
C THR A 530 4.50 -22.10 6.72
N GLY A 531 3.73 -21.70 7.73
CA GLY A 531 2.97 -20.46 7.66
C GLY A 531 1.85 -20.47 6.62
N HIS A 532 1.73 -19.38 5.88
CA HIS A 532 0.75 -19.20 4.82
C HIS A 532 1.36 -18.39 3.65
N ILE A 533 0.74 -18.50 2.49
CA ILE A 533 1.16 -17.83 1.25
C ILE A 533 -0.04 -17.15 0.60
N PRO A 534 0.15 -16.14 -0.27
CA PRO A 534 -0.93 -15.65 -1.13
C PRO A 534 -1.56 -16.78 -1.93
N ALA A 535 -2.90 -16.85 -1.93
CA ALA A 535 -3.63 -17.88 -2.64
C ALA A 535 -3.52 -17.67 -4.16
N ASP A 536 -3.06 -18.67 -4.87
CA ASP A 536 -3.10 -18.71 -6.34
C ASP A 536 -4.45 -19.27 -6.78
N MET A 537 -5.38 -18.37 -7.11
CA MET A 537 -6.74 -18.73 -7.49
C MET A 537 -6.80 -19.52 -8.81
N GLN A 538 -5.79 -19.38 -9.70
CA GLN A 538 -5.71 -20.22 -10.91
C GLN A 538 -5.33 -21.65 -10.57
N THR A 539 -4.31 -21.86 -9.76
CA THR A 539 -3.94 -23.20 -9.28
C THR A 539 -5.08 -23.87 -8.52
N ILE A 540 -5.83 -23.13 -7.68
CA ILE A 540 -7.01 -23.65 -6.98
C ILE A 540 -8.10 -24.08 -7.99
N ARG A 541 -8.35 -23.28 -9.02
CA ARG A 541 -9.31 -23.62 -10.09
C ARG A 541 -8.94 -24.91 -10.81
N ASP A 542 -7.66 -25.05 -11.18
CA ASP A 542 -7.16 -26.22 -11.90
C ASP A 542 -7.26 -27.48 -11.04
N ARG A 543 -6.97 -27.39 -9.74
CA ARG A 543 -7.15 -28.48 -8.77
C ARG A 543 -8.61 -28.87 -8.58
N LEU A 544 -9.52 -27.91 -8.48
CA LEU A 544 -10.97 -28.17 -8.39
C LEU A 544 -11.47 -28.90 -9.66
N ALA A 545 -10.92 -28.58 -10.82
CA ALA A 545 -11.31 -29.20 -12.09
C ALA A 545 -10.70 -30.61 -12.27
N SER A 546 -9.43 -30.81 -11.90
CA SER A 546 -8.69 -32.06 -12.10
C SER A 546 -8.85 -33.08 -10.98
N GLY A 547 -9.15 -32.61 -9.76
CA GLY A 547 -9.08 -33.41 -8.53
C GLY A 547 -7.65 -33.72 -8.07
N ASP A 548 -6.63 -33.13 -8.70
CA ASP A 548 -5.24 -33.29 -8.30
C ASP A 548 -4.87 -32.33 -7.16
N LEU A 549 -4.62 -32.88 -5.99
CA LEU A 549 -4.27 -32.16 -4.77
C LEU A 549 -2.74 -32.11 -4.52
N SER A 550 -1.93 -32.47 -5.50
CA SER A 550 -0.46 -32.34 -5.39
C SER A 550 -0.06 -30.88 -5.18
N VAL A 551 0.87 -30.64 -4.25
CA VAL A 551 1.31 -29.29 -3.89
C VAL A 551 2.78 -29.12 -4.23
N SER A 552 3.07 -28.30 -5.24
CA SER A 552 4.40 -27.72 -5.45
C SER A 552 4.39 -26.29 -4.88
N GLU A 553 5.02 -26.08 -3.71
CA GLU A 553 5.14 -24.74 -3.15
C GLU A 553 6.18 -23.92 -3.93
N PRO A 554 5.87 -22.67 -4.29
CA PRO A 554 6.88 -21.78 -4.84
C PRO A 554 7.99 -21.55 -3.81
N ALA A 555 9.24 -21.51 -4.28
CA ALA A 555 10.39 -21.22 -3.43
C ALA A 555 10.17 -19.93 -2.61
N ALA A 556 10.57 -19.95 -1.34
CA ALA A 556 10.54 -18.76 -0.52
C ALA A 556 11.31 -17.62 -1.23
N PRO A 557 10.82 -16.38 -1.21
CA PRO A 557 11.61 -15.26 -1.70
C PRO A 557 12.95 -15.24 -0.97
N ALA A 558 14.03 -15.04 -1.73
CA ALA A 558 15.37 -14.93 -1.14
C ALA A 558 15.32 -13.90 -0.01
N ALA A 559 15.84 -14.25 1.15
CA ALA A 559 15.96 -13.31 2.26
C ALA A 559 16.61 -12.03 1.73
N PRO A 560 16.15 -10.83 2.13
CA PRO A 560 16.76 -9.60 1.71
C PRO A 560 18.26 -9.67 2.02
N GLN A 561 19.08 -9.54 0.97
CA GLN A 561 20.53 -9.54 1.11
C GLN A 561 20.86 -8.41 2.10
N ARG A 562 21.55 -8.75 3.19
CA ARG A 562 22.05 -7.74 4.10
C ARG A 562 22.85 -6.74 3.26
N PRO A 563 22.64 -5.43 3.43
CA PRO A 563 23.49 -4.45 2.77
C PRO A 563 24.95 -4.84 3.07
N VAL A 564 25.73 -5.00 2.01
CA VAL A 564 27.15 -5.32 2.09
C VAL A 564 27.79 -4.25 2.96
N SER A 565 28.43 -4.62 4.05
CA SER A 565 29.07 -3.63 4.91
C SER A 565 30.17 -2.91 4.12
N PHE A 566 30.43 -1.65 4.45
CA PHE A 566 31.47 -0.86 3.79
C PHE A 566 32.83 -1.58 3.79
N ASP A 567 33.13 -2.33 4.85
CA ASP A 567 34.37 -3.13 4.98
C ASP A 567 34.42 -4.29 3.97
N GLN A 568 33.26 -4.93 3.68
CA GLN A 568 33.19 -5.98 2.66
C GLN A 568 33.31 -5.44 1.22
N LEU A 569 32.89 -4.20 0.99
CA LEU A 569 33.08 -3.50 -0.29
C LEU A 569 34.56 -3.14 -0.50
N VAL A 570 35.24 -2.68 0.54
CA VAL A 570 36.69 -2.37 0.50
C VAL A 570 37.52 -3.64 0.23
N ASP A 571 37.20 -4.76 0.88
CA ASP A 571 37.88 -6.05 0.67
C ASP A 571 37.64 -6.63 -0.74
N SER A 572 36.51 -6.34 -1.37
CA SER A 572 36.21 -6.79 -2.74
C SER A 572 36.91 -5.96 -3.82
N LEU A 573 37.32 -4.72 -3.50
CA LEU A 573 38.03 -3.81 -4.42
C LEU A 573 39.57 -3.92 -4.26
N SER A 574 40.05 -4.64 -3.24
CA SER A 574 41.49 -4.83 -2.96
C SER A 574 42.02 -6.21 -3.41
N LYS A 575 41.21 -7.00 -4.05
CA LYS A 575 41.54 -8.25 -4.77
C LYS A 575 41.42 -8.04 -6.28
#